data_726c7f81286f2ad667e16a4d5defb367
#
_entry.id   726c7f81286f2ad667e16a4d5defb367
#
_cell.length_a   1.000
_cell.length_b   1.000
_cell.length_c   1.000
_cell.angle_alpha   90.00
_cell.angle_beta   90.00
_cell.angle_gamma   90.00
#
_symmetry.space_group_name_H-M   'P 1'
#
loop_
_entity.id
_entity.type
_entity.pdbx_description
1 polymer ?
#
loop_
_entity_poly.entity_id
_entity_poly.type
_entity_poly.pdbx_seq_one_letter_code
_entity_poly.pdbx_strand_id
1 'polypeptide(L)'
;MARTQELRPGVYVIGTENWRLNSGLVLGTQRALVVDTGAGPRQGREILAAIREITDLPLTVANTHAHYDHYMGNAVFARAGATEFWAHKACASAMAEVGEYQRSFVSTQEPEMGAGEGIDTRLVLPTNTLPGTGLRPSLTRIDLGERPVTLFFLGPGHTDNDVCVGVDDVVFCGDLIEEGADPNFEDAFPQRWVESLRALATLERYTAFVPGHGTPVSVNFVTQQADTMELAIQRARDVHRSEEGPSTAAMYRLPYQAGVARVFLDRWALIASQDAADATPPTTPEQLRTQSPDTPPSA
;
A
#
# COMPACT_ATOMS: atom_id res chain seq x y z
N MET A 1 2.31 -22.13 -10.35
CA MET A 1 1.08 -21.84 -11.12
C MET A 1 0.10 -21.09 -10.23
N ALA A 2 -0.52 -20.05 -10.78
CA ALA A 2 -1.52 -19.28 -10.05
C ALA A 2 -2.69 -20.16 -9.59
N ARG A 3 -3.23 -19.84 -8.41
CA ARG A 3 -4.42 -20.50 -7.86
C ARG A 3 -5.58 -19.51 -7.96
N THR A 4 -6.68 -19.91 -8.56
CA THR A 4 -7.86 -19.09 -8.70
C THR A 4 -8.91 -19.52 -7.68
N GLN A 5 -9.47 -18.56 -6.94
CA GLN A 5 -10.57 -18.75 -6.00
C GLN A 5 -11.67 -17.74 -6.30
N GLU A 6 -12.88 -18.21 -6.59
CA GLU A 6 -14.05 -17.35 -6.70
C GLU A 6 -14.63 -17.09 -5.30
N LEU A 7 -14.63 -15.82 -4.86
CA LEU A 7 -15.18 -15.40 -3.56
C LEU A 7 -16.67 -15.10 -3.64
N ARG A 8 -17.11 -14.49 -4.74
CA ARG A 8 -18.49 -14.16 -5.09
C ARG A 8 -18.66 -14.33 -6.60
N PRO A 9 -19.86 -14.47 -7.13
CA PRO A 9 -20.06 -14.58 -8.57
C PRO A 9 -19.34 -13.49 -9.35
N GLY A 10 -18.33 -13.84 -10.14
CA GLY A 10 -17.51 -12.92 -10.92
C GLY A 10 -16.49 -12.08 -10.11
N VAL A 11 -16.20 -12.45 -8.88
CA VAL A 11 -15.13 -11.83 -8.05
C VAL A 11 -14.16 -12.91 -7.62
N TYR A 12 -12.91 -12.79 -8.08
CA TYR A 12 -11.89 -13.82 -7.90
C TYR A 12 -10.63 -13.26 -7.21
N VAL A 13 -9.96 -14.13 -6.45
CA VAL A 13 -8.57 -13.95 -6.02
C VAL A 13 -7.72 -14.90 -6.85
N ILE A 14 -6.65 -14.36 -7.43
CA ILE A 14 -5.64 -15.08 -8.18
C ILE A 14 -4.36 -15.03 -7.36
N GLY A 15 -4.12 -16.08 -6.58
CA GLY A 15 -2.94 -16.22 -5.74
C GLY A 15 -1.76 -16.81 -6.49
N THR A 16 -0.58 -16.22 -6.35
CA THR A 16 0.68 -16.73 -6.88
C THR A 16 1.60 -17.22 -5.78
N GLU A 17 2.52 -18.16 -6.09
CA GLU A 17 3.45 -18.71 -5.09
C GLU A 17 4.50 -17.67 -4.66
N ASN A 18 5.00 -16.87 -5.62
CA ASN A 18 5.96 -15.81 -5.33
C ASN A 18 5.29 -14.76 -4.45
N TRP A 19 5.90 -14.47 -3.31
CA TRP A 19 5.41 -13.56 -2.26
C TRP A 19 4.01 -13.91 -1.72
N ARG A 20 3.38 -15.04 -2.14
CA ARG A 20 1.98 -15.35 -1.83
C ARG A 20 1.02 -14.22 -2.24
N LEU A 21 1.39 -13.49 -3.31
CA LEU A 21 0.66 -12.33 -3.78
C LEU A 21 -0.76 -12.71 -4.22
N ASN A 22 -1.72 -11.87 -3.87
CA ASN A 22 -3.10 -11.91 -4.30
C ASN A 22 -3.39 -10.81 -5.33
N SER A 23 -3.65 -11.20 -6.57
CA SER A 23 -4.28 -10.30 -7.54
C SER A 23 -5.78 -10.49 -7.52
N GLY A 24 -6.53 -9.39 -7.65
CA GLY A 24 -7.99 -9.44 -7.76
C GLY A 24 -8.44 -9.48 -9.22
N LEU A 25 -9.57 -10.16 -9.49
CA LEU A 25 -10.30 -10.04 -10.76
C LEU A 25 -11.78 -9.81 -10.50
N VAL A 26 -12.33 -8.75 -11.06
CA VAL A 26 -13.76 -8.41 -10.97
C VAL A 26 -14.34 -8.34 -12.37
N LEU A 27 -15.34 -9.17 -12.65
CA LEU A 27 -16.02 -9.21 -13.94
C LEU A 27 -17.22 -8.26 -13.95
N GLY A 28 -17.30 -7.37 -14.93
CA GLY A 28 -18.52 -6.71 -15.35
C GLY A 28 -19.11 -7.34 -16.61
N THR A 29 -20.04 -6.66 -17.27
CA THR A 29 -20.61 -7.10 -18.56
C THR A 29 -19.85 -6.54 -19.77
N GLN A 30 -19.06 -5.49 -19.60
CA GLN A 30 -18.33 -4.80 -20.68
C GLN A 30 -16.80 -4.91 -20.55
N ARG A 31 -16.29 -4.96 -19.32
CA ARG A 31 -14.86 -5.05 -19.01
C ARG A 31 -14.64 -5.72 -17.66
N ALA A 32 -13.41 -6.10 -17.39
CA ALA A 32 -13.01 -6.64 -16.12
C ALA A 32 -11.94 -5.75 -15.47
N LEU A 33 -11.95 -5.66 -14.13
CA LEU A 33 -10.93 -4.98 -13.35
C LEU A 33 -9.97 -6.00 -12.77
N VAL A 34 -8.68 -5.75 -12.95
CA VAL A 34 -7.58 -6.46 -12.30
C VAL A 34 -7.05 -5.60 -11.18
N VAL A 35 -6.91 -6.15 -9.98
CA VAL A 35 -6.28 -5.50 -8.82
C VAL A 35 -4.91 -6.10 -8.65
N ASP A 36 -3.87 -5.29 -8.78
CA ASP A 36 -2.45 -5.63 -8.75
C ASP A 36 -2.01 -6.66 -9.81
N THR A 37 -0.80 -6.51 -10.27
CA THR A 37 -0.31 -7.18 -11.49
C THR A 37 0.95 -8.01 -11.29
N GLY A 38 1.52 -8.03 -10.08
CA GLY A 38 2.73 -8.78 -9.78
C GLY A 38 4.02 -7.99 -9.91
N ALA A 39 5.11 -8.64 -9.53
CA ALA A 39 6.45 -8.07 -9.40
C ALA A 39 7.22 -7.92 -10.72
N GLY A 40 6.65 -8.37 -11.82
CA GLY A 40 7.31 -8.27 -13.12
C GLY A 40 6.67 -9.13 -14.20
N PRO A 41 7.35 -9.26 -15.36
CA PRO A 41 6.76 -9.92 -16.51
C PRO A 41 6.42 -11.39 -16.30
N ARG A 42 7.21 -12.14 -15.56
CA ARG A 42 6.97 -13.55 -15.31
C ARG A 42 5.69 -13.76 -14.50
N GLN A 43 5.58 -13.08 -13.36
CA GLN A 43 4.40 -13.15 -12.50
C GLN A 43 3.18 -12.51 -13.16
N GLY A 44 3.34 -11.38 -13.84
CA GLY A 44 2.28 -10.73 -14.60
C GLY A 44 1.70 -11.63 -15.70
N ARG A 45 2.54 -12.37 -16.43
CA ARG A 45 2.06 -13.37 -17.42
C ARG A 45 1.34 -14.54 -16.77
N GLU A 46 1.80 -15.00 -15.60
CA GLU A 46 1.13 -16.05 -14.82
C GLU A 46 -0.29 -15.62 -14.39
N ILE A 47 -0.42 -14.40 -13.86
CA ILE A 47 -1.69 -13.82 -13.47
C ILE A 47 -2.60 -13.62 -14.69
N LEU A 48 -2.07 -13.03 -15.77
CA LEU A 48 -2.83 -12.81 -17.01
C LEU A 48 -3.34 -14.11 -17.63
N ALA A 49 -2.51 -15.17 -17.62
CA ALA A 49 -2.93 -16.49 -18.12
C ALA A 49 -4.12 -17.04 -17.33
N ALA A 50 -4.08 -16.97 -15.99
CA ALA A 50 -5.18 -17.38 -15.13
C ALA A 50 -6.45 -16.54 -15.38
N ILE A 51 -6.31 -15.23 -15.61
CA ILE A 51 -7.44 -14.34 -15.97
C ILE A 51 -8.05 -14.79 -17.31
N ARG A 52 -7.23 -15.12 -18.31
CA ARG A 52 -7.71 -15.51 -19.64
C ARG A 52 -8.37 -16.90 -19.69
N GLU A 53 -8.18 -17.72 -18.67
CA GLU A 53 -8.98 -18.94 -18.46
C GLU A 53 -10.42 -18.62 -18.02
N ILE A 54 -10.65 -17.42 -17.46
CA ILE A 54 -11.96 -17.00 -16.92
C ILE A 54 -12.70 -16.09 -17.89
N THR A 55 -11.98 -15.15 -18.55
CA THR A 55 -12.62 -14.10 -19.35
C THR A 55 -11.73 -13.55 -20.46
N ASP A 56 -12.35 -13.22 -21.60
CA ASP A 56 -11.75 -12.48 -22.72
C ASP A 56 -12.08 -10.98 -22.69
N LEU A 57 -12.79 -10.50 -21.67
CA LEU A 57 -13.18 -9.09 -21.56
C LEU A 57 -11.96 -8.14 -21.61
N PRO A 58 -12.14 -6.91 -22.12
CA PRO A 58 -11.15 -5.85 -21.99
C PRO A 58 -10.78 -5.63 -20.53
N LEU A 59 -9.48 -5.41 -20.23
CA LEU A 59 -8.98 -5.26 -18.87
C LEU A 59 -8.73 -3.79 -18.53
N THR A 60 -9.09 -3.43 -17.31
CA THR A 60 -8.70 -2.21 -16.61
C THR A 60 -7.90 -2.66 -15.39
N VAL A 61 -6.89 -1.92 -14.98
CA VAL A 61 -6.01 -2.26 -13.84
C VAL A 61 -6.20 -1.24 -12.72
N ALA A 62 -6.18 -1.70 -11.47
CA ALA A 62 -6.01 -0.85 -10.29
C ALA A 62 -4.81 -1.37 -9.48
N ASN A 63 -3.85 -0.50 -9.17
CA ASN A 63 -2.78 -0.83 -8.24
C ASN A 63 -3.14 -0.31 -6.86
N THR A 64 -2.98 -1.18 -5.86
CA THR A 64 -3.29 -0.84 -4.47
C THR A 64 -2.29 0.17 -3.93
N HIS A 65 -1.00 -0.02 -4.19
CA HIS A 65 0.07 0.88 -3.74
C HIS A 65 1.34 0.75 -4.59
N ALA A 66 2.38 1.50 -4.27
CA ALA A 66 3.60 1.65 -5.09
C ALA A 66 4.73 0.71 -4.70
N HIS A 67 4.46 -0.50 -4.18
CA HIS A 67 5.50 -1.51 -4.01
C HIS A 67 5.62 -2.42 -5.23
N TYR A 68 6.86 -2.81 -5.52
CA TYR A 68 7.28 -3.49 -6.74
C TYR A 68 6.45 -4.73 -7.09
N ASP A 69 6.04 -5.49 -6.10
CA ASP A 69 5.31 -6.74 -6.26
C ASP A 69 3.82 -6.56 -6.57
N HIS A 70 3.31 -5.32 -6.55
CA HIS A 70 1.93 -4.99 -6.88
C HIS A 70 1.77 -4.38 -8.28
N TYR A 71 2.80 -3.71 -8.84
CA TYR A 71 2.62 -2.95 -10.08
C TYR A 71 3.62 -3.24 -11.21
N MET A 72 4.75 -3.88 -10.95
CA MET A 72 5.78 -4.08 -11.99
C MET A 72 5.34 -5.01 -13.12
N GLY A 73 4.26 -5.77 -12.94
CA GLY A 73 3.58 -6.52 -13.99
C GLY A 73 2.70 -5.67 -14.92
N ASN A 74 2.47 -4.38 -14.64
CA ASN A 74 1.59 -3.50 -15.43
C ASN A 74 1.91 -3.52 -16.93
N ALA A 75 3.18 -3.64 -17.33
CA ALA A 75 3.59 -3.67 -18.73
C ALA A 75 3.00 -4.86 -19.50
N VAL A 76 2.87 -6.01 -18.85
CA VAL A 76 2.24 -7.21 -19.44
C VAL A 76 0.77 -6.94 -19.73
N PHE A 77 0.06 -6.30 -18.82
CA PHE A 77 -1.35 -5.95 -18.99
C PHE A 77 -1.55 -4.85 -20.04
N ALA A 78 -0.66 -3.84 -20.08
CA ALA A 78 -0.67 -2.82 -21.12
C ALA A 78 -0.49 -3.44 -22.51
N ARG A 79 0.44 -4.41 -22.64
CA ARG A 79 0.64 -5.16 -23.89
C ARG A 79 -0.57 -6.03 -24.25
N ALA A 80 -1.29 -6.54 -23.25
CA ALA A 80 -2.55 -7.30 -23.43
C ALA A 80 -3.76 -6.40 -23.75
N GLY A 81 -3.57 -5.08 -23.91
CA GLY A 81 -4.59 -4.12 -24.31
C GLY A 81 -5.22 -3.32 -23.20
N ALA A 82 -4.76 -3.43 -21.94
CA ALA A 82 -5.20 -2.54 -20.88
C ALA A 82 -4.69 -1.11 -21.16
N THR A 83 -5.59 -0.13 -21.12
CA THR A 83 -5.29 1.29 -21.37
C THR A 83 -5.56 2.17 -20.16
N GLU A 84 -6.33 1.68 -19.19
CA GLU A 84 -6.65 2.37 -17.95
C GLU A 84 -5.94 1.69 -16.77
N PHE A 85 -5.11 2.47 -16.08
CA PHE A 85 -4.40 2.08 -14.87
C PHE A 85 -4.77 3.08 -13.77
N TRP A 86 -5.41 2.61 -12.73
CA TRP A 86 -5.91 3.40 -11.60
C TRP A 86 -5.03 3.21 -10.37
N ALA A 87 -4.74 4.29 -9.65
CA ALA A 87 -4.08 4.25 -8.36
C ALA A 87 -4.32 5.55 -7.57
N HIS A 88 -3.78 5.64 -6.36
CA HIS A 88 -3.68 6.91 -5.66
C HIS A 88 -2.68 7.85 -6.39
N LYS A 89 -2.89 9.16 -6.29
CA LYS A 89 -1.99 10.14 -6.93
C LYS A 89 -0.54 10.02 -6.43
N ALA A 90 -0.35 9.82 -5.12
CA ALA A 90 0.98 9.62 -4.54
C ALA A 90 1.64 8.32 -5.03
N CYS A 91 0.86 7.27 -5.30
CA CYS A 91 1.34 6.04 -5.91
C CYS A 91 2.02 6.30 -7.27
N ALA A 92 1.40 7.11 -8.14
CA ALA A 92 1.99 7.46 -9.42
C ALA A 92 3.33 8.20 -9.27
N SER A 93 3.44 9.10 -8.27
CA SER A 93 4.68 9.81 -7.98
C SER A 93 5.75 8.87 -7.42
N ALA A 94 5.38 8.02 -6.46
CA ALA A 94 6.29 7.03 -5.86
C ALA A 94 6.84 6.06 -6.92
N MET A 95 5.97 5.51 -7.78
CA MET A 95 6.41 4.65 -8.90
C MET A 95 7.44 5.33 -9.81
N ALA A 96 7.24 6.63 -10.10
CA ALA A 96 8.16 7.40 -10.94
C ALA A 96 9.51 7.68 -10.24
N GLU A 97 9.50 7.89 -8.92
CA GLU A 97 10.69 8.25 -8.15
C GLU A 97 11.55 7.04 -7.77
N VAL A 98 10.91 5.96 -7.30
CA VAL A 98 11.64 4.81 -6.74
C VAL A 98 11.55 3.53 -7.58
N GLY A 99 10.77 3.52 -8.66
CA GLY A 99 10.52 2.30 -9.44
C GLY A 99 11.81 1.67 -10.01
N GLU A 100 12.76 2.47 -10.51
CA GLU A 100 14.03 1.93 -11.00
C GLU A 100 14.90 1.36 -9.85
N TYR A 101 14.84 1.94 -8.66
CA TYR A 101 15.50 1.38 -7.49
C TYR A 101 14.83 0.05 -7.07
N GLN A 102 13.51 0.01 -7.03
CA GLN A 102 12.74 -1.20 -6.70
C GLN A 102 12.97 -2.34 -7.70
N ARG A 103 13.27 -2.04 -8.98
CA ARG A 103 13.62 -3.03 -10.00
C ARG A 103 14.73 -3.99 -9.54
N SER A 104 15.70 -3.48 -8.77
CA SER A 104 16.80 -4.29 -8.25
C SER A 104 16.35 -5.39 -7.28
N PHE A 105 15.29 -5.17 -6.52
CA PHE A 105 14.78 -6.13 -5.53
C PHE A 105 14.16 -7.37 -6.18
N VAL A 106 13.55 -7.21 -7.34
CA VAL A 106 12.84 -8.31 -8.01
C VAL A 106 13.72 -9.13 -8.94
N SER A 107 14.96 -8.69 -9.21
CA SER A 107 15.83 -9.27 -10.24
C SER A 107 16.09 -10.78 -10.11
N THR A 108 16.04 -11.32 -8.92
CA THR A 108 16.21 -12.76 -8.67
C THR A 108 14.97 -13.57 -9.11
N GLN A 109 13.77 -13.10 -8.78
CA GLN A 109 12.49 -13.75 -9.09
C GLN A 109 11.97 -13.36 -10.47
N GLU A 110 12.33 -12.16 -10.93
CA GLU A 110 11.97 -11.57 -12.22
C GLU A 110 13.25 -11.18 -13.00
N PRO A 111 14.00 -12.15 -13.57
CA PRO A 111 15.28 -11.85 -14.21
C PRO A 111 15.17 -10.89 -15.39
N GLU A 112 14.02 -10.83 -16.08
CA GLU A 112 13.76 -9.87 -17.15
C GLU A 112 13.78 -8.43 -16.63
N MET A 113 13.25 -8.18 -15.41
CA MET A 113 13.34 -6.87 -14.75
C MET A 113 14.79 -6.46 -14.47
N GLY A 114 15.62 -7.42 -14.02
CA GLY A 114 17.05 -7.19 -13.79
C GLY A 114 17.87 -6.95 -15.05
N ALA A 115 17.39 -7.38 -16.22
CA ALA A 115 18.04 -7.13 -17.51
C ALA A 115 17.87 -5.69 -18.03
N GLY A 116 17.02 -4.90 -17.38
CA GLY A 116 16.75 -3.51 -17.74
C GLY A 116 15.41 -3.28 -18.42
N GLU A 117 15.23 -2.08 -18.97
CA GLU A 117 13.97 -1.67 -19.58
C GLU A 117 13.75 -2.35 -20.94
N GLY A 118 12.56 -2.90 -21.11
CA GLY A 118 12.07 -3.55 -22.33
C GLY A 118 10.55 -3.39 -22.45
N ILE A 119 9.95 -4.00 -23.45
CA ILE A 119 8.52 -3.86 -23.72
C ILE A 119 7.64 -4.36 -22.56
N ASP A 120 8.06 -5.46 -21.90
CA ASP A 120 7.35 -6.07 -20.78
C ASP A 120 7.93 -5.67 -19.42
N THR A 121 9.02 -4.92 -19.38
CA THR A 121 9.72 -4.50 -18.15
C THR A 121 9.71 -3.00 -17.92
N ARG A 122 9.11 -2.21 -18.83
CA ARG A 122 8.93 -0.78 -18.65
C ARG A 122 8.03 -0.50 -17.43
N LEU A 123 8.28 0.56 -16.73
CA LEU A 123 7.39 1.01 -15.67
C LEU A 123 6.17 1.68 -16.30
N VAL A 124 4.98 1.09 -16.13
CA VAL A 124 3.71 1.66 -16.60
C VAL A 124 3.03 2.33 -15.42
N LEU A 125 3.04 3.67 -15.47
CA LEU A 125 2.44 4.51 -14.44
C LEU A 125 0.92 4.56 -14.58
N PRO A 126 0.18 4.87 -13.49
CA PRO A 126 -1.25 5.09 -13.53
C PRO A 126 -1.64 6.19 -14.54
N THR A 127 -2.63 5.90 -15.37
CA THR A 127 -3.24 6.88 -16.30
C THR A 127 -4.38 7.66 -15.64
N ASN A 128 -4.92 7.10 -14.55
CA ASN A 128 -6.05 7.62 -13.81
C ASN A 128 -5.73 7.59 -12.32
N THR A 129 -6.12 8.64 -11.59
CA THR A 129 -5.89 8.71 -10.14
C THR A 129 -7.17 9.01 -9.39
N LEU A 130 -7.24 8.57 -8.13
CA LEU A 130 -8.32 8.97 -7.23
C LEU A 130 -8.34 10.50 -7.09
N PRO A 131 -9.54 11.12 -7.00
CA PRO A 131 -9.66 12.54 -6.78
C PRO A 131 -9.18 12.93 -5.38
N GLY A 132 -8.79 14.18 -5.21
CA GLY A 132 -8.34 14.73 -3.94
C GLY A 132 -6.85 15.03 -3.90
N THR A 133 -6.42 15.65 -2.81
CA THR A 133 -5.03 16.06 -2.59
C THR A 133 -4.57 15.67 -1.19
N GLY A 134 -3.33 15.24 -1.07
CA GLY A 134 -2.70 14.91 0.20
C GLY A 134 -3.26 13.63 0.84
N LEU A 135 -3.17 13.57 2.15
CA LEU A 135 -3.41 12.37 2.96
C LEU A 135 -4.87 12.24 3.46
N ARG A 136 -5.82 12.94 2.81
CA ARG A 136 -7.24 12.88 3.18
C ARG A 136 -7.97 11.75 2.48
N PRO A 137 -8.93 11.10 3.14
CA PRO A 137 -9.77 10.08 2.53
C PRO A 137 -10.42 10.56 1.24
N SER A 138 -10.42 9.70 0.24
CA SER A 138 -11.02 9.98 -1.07
C SER A 138 -11.56 8.72 -1.71
N LEU A 139 -12.46 8.84 -2.67
CA LEU A 139 -13.01 7.71 -3.40
C LEU A 139 -13.34 8.08 -4.84
N THR A 140 -13.37 7.07 -5.70
CA THR A 140 -13.94 7.13 -7.04
C THR A 140 -14.69 5.84 -7.36
N ARG A 141 -15.52 5.85 -8.39
CA ARG A 141 -16.22 4.66 -8.86
C ARG A 141 -15.89 4.38 -10.31
N ILE A 142 -15.70 3.11 -10.61
CA ILE A 142 -15.50 2.60 -11.96
C ILE A 142 -16.69 1.69 -12.27
N ASP A 143 -17.35 1.91 -13.40
CA ASP A 143 -18.37 0.99 -13.88
C ASP A 143 -17.76 0.00 -14.88
N LEU A 144 -17.93 -1.29 -14.62
CA LEU A 144 -17.43 -2.37 -15.48
C LEU A 144 -18.49 -2.88 -16.46
N GLY A 145 -19.61 -2.16 -16.58
CA GLY A 145 -20.83 -2.59 -17.23
C GLY A 145 -21.74 -3.30 -16.21
N GLU A 146 -22.77 -2.58 -15.75
CA GLU A 146 -23.74 -3.04 -14.74
C GLU A 146 -23.11 -3.50 -13.40
N ARG A 147 -21.83 -3.26 -13.20
CA ARG A 147 -21.10 -3.61 -11.97
C ARG A 147 -20.19 -2.46 -11.51
N PRO A 148 -20.66 -1.62 -10.60
CA PRO A 148 -19.86 -0.55 -10.03
C PRO A 148 -18.82 -1.12 -9.05
N VAL A 149 -17.57 -0.67 -9.18
CA VAL A 149 -16.49 -0.91 -8.24
C VAL A 149 -16.10 0.41 -7.61
N THR A 150 -15.85 0.42 -6.32
CA THR A 150 -15.42 1.61 -5.58
C THR A 150 -13.93 1.50 -5.23
N LEU A 151 -13.11 2.41 -5.75
CA LEU A 151 -11.74 2.60 -5.31
C LEU A 151 -11.73 3.67 -4.23
N PHE A 152 -11.09 3.41 -3.09
CA PHE A 152 -11.08 4.37 -2.00
C PHE A 152 -9.77 4.33 -1.22
N PHE A 153 -9.37 5.49 -0.72
CA PHE A 153 -8.23 5.73 0.15
C PHE A 153 -8.75 6.19 1.50
N LEU A 154 -8.34 5.54 2.58
CA LEU A 154 -8.80 5.86 3.95
C LEU A 154 -7.84 6.77 4.71
N GLY A 155 -6.67 6.97 4.18
CA GLY A 155 -5.54 7.66 4.78
C GLY A 155 -4.28 6.83 4.64
N PRO A 156 -3.11 7.37 5.01
CA PRO A 156 -1.87 6.62 5.06
C PRO A 156 -1.96 5.40 5.96
N GLY A 157 -1.23 4.36 5.62
CA GLY A 157 -1.16 3.14 6.40
C GLY A 157 0.15 2.42 6.16
N HIS A 158 0.11 1.35 5.36
CA HIS A 158 1.28 0.63 4.88
C HIS A 158 2.20 1.55 4.05
N THR A 159 1.57 2.42 3.23
CA THR A 159 2.21 3.53 2.52
C THR A 159 1.39 4.82 2.69
N ASP A 160 1.76 5.89 1.99
CA ASP A 160 0.93 7.11 1.86
C ASP A 160 -0.09 7.03 0.71
N ASN A 161 -0.23 5.86 0.09
CA ASN A 161 -0.97 5.71 -1.16
C ASN A 161 -1.83 4.44 -1.27
N ASP A 162 -2.21 3.80 -0.17
CA ASP A 162 -2.93 2.53 -0.09
C ASP A 162 -4.38 2.65 -0.59
N VAL A 163 -4.69 2.12 -1.76
CA VAL A 163 -6.04 2.08 -2.33
C VAL A 163 -6.71 0.75 -2.04
N CYS A 164 -7.89 0.81 -1.46
CA CYS A 164 -8.79 -0.33 -1.35
C CYS A 164 -9.74 -0.37 -2.55
N VAL A 165 -10.07 -1.58 -3.02
CA VAL A 165 -10.96 -1.82 -4.15
C VAL A 165 -12.15 -2.66 -3.68
N GLY A 166 -13.31 -2.01 -3.54
CA GLY A 166 -14.53 -2.61 -3.01
C GLY A 166 -15.54 -2.96 -4.11
N VAL A 167 -16.03 -4.19 -4.08
CA VAL A 167 -17.11 -4.70 -4.95
C VAL A 167 -18.01 -5.62 -4.14
N ASP A 168 -19.32 -5.47 -4.29
CA ASP A 168 -20.32 -6.21 -3.51
C ASP A 168 -20.01 -6.15 -2.00
N ASP A 169 -19.73 -7.26 -1.35
CA ASP A 169 -19.30 -7.37 0.04
C ASP A 169 -17.82 -7.78 0.20
N VAL A 170 -17.04 -7.70 -0.89
CA VAL A 170 -15.60 -8.01 -0.92
C VAL A 170 -14.81 -6.71 -1.05
N VAL A 171 -13.67 -6.61 -0.37
CA VAL A 171 -12.71 -5.53 -0.54
C VAL A 171 -11.28 -6.07 -0.67
N PHE A 172 -10.57 -5.67 -1.73
CA PHE A 172 -9.14 -5.89 -1.90
C PHE A 172 -8.42 -4.72 -1.25
N CYS A 173 -7.53 -5.03 -0.31
CA CYS A 173 -6.92 -4.03 0.58
C CYS A 173 -5.42 -3.81 0.32
N GLY A 174 -4.79 -4.60 -0.56
CA GLY A 174 -3.33 -4.63 -0.65
C GLY A 174 -2.71 -4.90 0.72
N ASP A 175 -1.55 -4.35 0.96
CA ASP A 175 -0.79 -4.56 2.18
C ASP A 175 -1.24 -3.65 3.35
N LEU A 176 -2.36 -2.94 3.19
CA LEU A 176 -3.05 -2.36 4.33
C LEU A 176 -3.46 -3.47 5.34
N ILE A 177 -3.70 -4.70 4.84
CA ILE A 177 -3.90 -5.90 5.65
C ILE A 177 -2.76 -6.88 5.38
N GLU A 178 -2.04 -7.24 6.44
CA GLU A 178 -0.91 -8.17 6.42
C GLU A 178 -1.31 -9.52 7.04
N GLU A 179 -1.50 -10.54 6.21
CA GLU A 179 -1.86 -11.89 6.65
C GLU A 179 -0.69 -12.86 6.48
N GLY A 180 -0.39 -13.61 7.54
CA GLY A 180 0.63 -14.67 7.55
C GLY A 180 2.07 -14.19 7.73
N ALA A 181 2.29 -12.89 7.94
CA ALA A 181 3.57 -12.28 8.29
C ALA A 181 3.38 -11.09 9.23
N ASP A 182 4.45 -10.64 9.88
CA ASP A 182 4.46 -9.35 10.55
C ASP A 182 4.40 -8.22 9.50
N PRO A 183 3.76 -7.08 9.82
CA PRO A 183 3.67 -5.94 8.89
C PRO A 183 5.03 -5.38 8.47
N ASN A 184 5.13 -4.94 7.22
CA ASN A 184 6.29 -4.17 6.75
C ASN A 184 6.12 -2.69 7.13
N PHE A 185 7.11 -2.13 7.85
CA PHE A 185 7.08 -0.76 8.34
C PHE A 185 8.11 0.16 7.67
N GLU A 186 8.81 -0.26 6.62
CA GLU A 186 9.93 0.51 6.05
C GLU A 186 9.54 1.94 5.63
N ASP A 187 8.40 2.11 4.99
CA ASP A 187 7.84 3.42 4.59
C ASP A 187 6.44 3.69 5.17
N ALA A 188 6.00 2.86 6.13
CA ALA A 188 4.68 2.92 6.74
C ALA A 188 4.46 4.16 7.63
N PHE A 189 3.19 4.39 7.96
CA PHE A 189 2.69 5.41 8.86
C PHE A 189 1.96 4.77 10.06
N PRO A 190 2.64 4.19 11.04
CA PRO A 190 2.04 3.26 12.00
C PRO A 190 0.80 3.80 12.72
N GLN A 191 0.79 5.08 13.15
CA GLN A 191 -0.36 5.69 13.82
C GLN A 191 -1.55 5.87 12.88
N ARG A 192 -1.29 6.36 11.65
CA ARG A 192 -2.29 6.52 10.59
C ARG A 192 -2.79 5.17 10.10
N TRP A 193 -1.94 4.15 10.10
CA TRP A 193 -2.33 2.79 9.72
C TRP A 193 -3.40 2.24 10.65
N VAL A 194 -3.26 2.44 11.97
CA VAL A 194 -4.32 2.09 12.94
C VAL A 194 -5.62 2.82 12.62
N GLU A 195 -5.56 4.12 12.33
CA GLU A 195 -6.74 4.92 11.95
C GLU A 195 -7.41 4.37 10.68
N SER A 196 -6.63 4.06 9.65
CA SER A 196 -7.11 3.49 8.37
C SER A 196 -7.72 2.10 8.56
N LEU A 197 -7.11 1.22 9.37
CA LEU A 197 -7.68 -0.09 9.70
C LEU A 197 -8.99 0.02 10.50
N ARG A 198 -9.05 0.93 11.47
CA ARG A 198 -10.28 1.20 12.24
C ARG A 198 -11.40 1.72 11.32
N ALA A 199 -11.07 2.66 10.43
CA ALA A 199 -12.03 3.16 9.44
C ALA A 199 -12.51 2.03 8.50
N LEU A 200 -11.60 1.19 8.01
CA LEU A 200 -11.94 0.02 7.19
C LEU A 200 -12.88 -0.94 7.91
N ALA A 201 -12.62 -1.23 9.19
CA ALA A 201 -13.45 -2.12 10.00
C ALA A 201 -14.87 -1.59 10.27
N THR A 202 -15.11 -0.27 10.13
CA THR A 202 -16.46 0.32 10.26
C THR A 202 -17.31 0.19 8.99
N LEU A 203 -16.73 -0.25 7.88
CA LEU A 203 -17.44 -0.41 6.61
C LEU A 203 -18.24 -1.72 6.59
N GLU A 204 -19.36 -1.75 7.33
CA GLU A 204 -20.21 -2.94 7.58
C GLU A 204 -20.67 -3.68 6.31
N ARG A 205 -20.63 -3.01 5.14
CA ARG A 205 -20.98 -3.66 3.87
C ARG A 205 -19.99 -4.75 3.45
N TYR A 206 -18.74 -4.72 3.93
CA TYR A 206 -17.72 -5.68 3.54
C TYR A 206 -17.59 -6.79 4.57
N THR A 207 -17.66 -8.04 4.09
CA THR A 207 -17.55 -9.25 4.91
C THR A 207 -16.32 -10.07 4.60
N ALA A 208 -15.70 -9.86 3.42
CA ALA A 208 -14.48 -10.51 2.98
C ALA A 208 -13.43 -9.45 2.63
N PHE A 209 -12.28 -9.54 3.28
CA PHE A 209 -11.14 -8.63 3.10
C PHE A 209 -9.99 -9.43 2.49
N VAL A 210 -9.54 -9.01 1.32
CA VAL A 210 -8.44 -9.65 0.58
C VAL A 210 -7.18 -8.86 0.81
N PRO A 211 -6.19 -9.42 1.56
CA PRO A 211 -4.89 -8.80 1.73
C PRO A 211 -4.07 -8.88 0.44
N GLY A 212 -2.99 -8.09 0.34
CA GLY A 212 -2.05 -8.20 -0.77
C GLY A 212 -1.34 -9.56 -0.80
N HIS A 213 -1.12 -10.15 0.36
CA HIS A 213 -0.48 -11.46 0.53
C HIS A 213 -1.29 -12.36 1.45
N GLY A 214 -1.21 -13.69 1.21
CA GLY A 214 -1.82 -14.67 2.11
C GLY A 214 -3.25 -15.07 1.75
N THR A 215 -4.15 -15.14 2.73
CA THR A 215 -5.52 -15.62 2.54
C THR A 215 -6.56 -14.54 2.88
N PRO A 216 -7.74 -14.52 2.21
CA PRO A 216 -8.82 -13.61 2.57
C PRO A 216 -9.22 -13.76 4.04
N VAL A 217 -9.51 -12.63 4.70
CA VAL A 217 -9.78 -12.54 6.14
C VAL A 217 -11.14 -11.88 6.42
N SER A 218 -11.57 -11.94 7.67
CA SER A 218 -12.77 -11.25 8.17
C SER A 218 -12.43 -9.92 8.84
N VAL A 219 -13.46 -9.13 9.16
CA VAL A 219 -13.32 -7.87 9.93
C VAL A 219 -12.67 -8.07 11.30
N ASN A 220 -12.80 -9.25 11.91
CA ASN A 220 -12.15 -9.55 13.19
C ASN A 220 -10.63 -9.52 13.06
N PHE A 221 -10.08 -10.03 11.94
CA PHE A 221 -8.65 -9.95 11.68
C PHE A 221 -8.19 -8.50 11.53
N VAL A 222 -8.92 -7.69 10.76
CA VAL A 222 -8.63 -6.24 10.58
C VAL A 222 -8.57 -5.53 11.93
N THR A 223 -9.54 -5.81 12.81
CA THR A 223 -9.59 -5.24 14.15
C THR A 223 -8.40 -5.72 15.01
N GLN A 224 -8.08 -7.02 14.94
CA GLN A 224 -6.95 -7.58 15.68
C GLN A 224 -5.60 -7.01 15.21
N GLN A 225 -5.40 -6.81 13.91
CA GLN A 225 -4.20 -6.16 13.38
C GLN A 225 -4.09 -4.72 13.92
N ALA A 226 -5.19 -3.96 13.92
CA ALA A 226 -5.23 -2.61 14.49
C ALA A 226 -4.91 -2.61 15.99
N ASP A 227 -5.48 -3.54 16.78
CA ASP A 227 -5.22 -3.67 18.23
C ASP A 227 -3.74 -4.00 18.50
N THR A 228 -3.17 -4.93 17.72
CA THR A 228 -1.76 -5.33 17.84
C THR A 228 -0.82 -4.17 17.55
N MET A 229 -1.11 -3.40 16.49
CA MET A 229 -0.32 -2.24 16.11
C MET A 229 -0.45 -1.10 17.12
N GLU A 230 -1.64 -0.86 17.65
CA GLU A 230 -1.87 0.12 18.73
C GLU A 230 -1.08 -0.23 19.99
N LEU A 231 -1.05 -1.51 20.38
CA LEU A 231 -0.19 -1.99 21.46
C LEU A 231 1.29 -1.74 21.18
N ALA A 232 1.76 -1.97 19.96
CA ALA A 232 3.14 -1.68 19.57
C ALA A 232 3.46 -0.18 19.69
N ILE A 233 2.55 0.70 19.28
CA ILE A 233 2.69 2.15 19.39
C ILE A 233 2.75 2.57 20.88
N GLN A 234 1.91 2.01 21.73
CA GLN A 234 1.96 2.28 23.18
C GLN A 234 3.31 1.90 23.78
N ARG A 235 3.82 0.71 23.44
CA ARG A 235 5.13 0.23 23.89
C ARG A 235 6.29 1.07 23.34
N ALA A 236 6.21 1.53 22.10
CA ALA A 236 7.20 2.45 21.53
C ALA A 236 7.25 3.79 22.28
N ARG A 237 6.09 4.34 22.67
CA ARG A 237 6.02 5.54 23.51
C ARG A 237 6.67 5.33 24.87
N ASP A 238 6.47 4.18 25.50
CA ASP A 238 7.07 3.84 26.81
C ASP A 238 8.60 3.72 26.69
N VAL A 239 9.09 3.08 25.63
CA VAL A 239 10.54 2.99 25.32
C VAL A 239 11.14 4.39 25.11
N HIS A 240 10.46 5.24 24.36
CA HIS A 240 10.94 6.61 24.09
C HIS A 240 11.00 7.47 25.37
N ARG A 241 10.05 7.28 26.31
CA ARG A 241 10.06 7.99 27.60
C ARG A 241 11.13 7.50 28.58
N SER A 242 11.58 6.25 28.46
CA SER A 242 12.55 5.66 29.38
C SER A 242 13.99 6.08 29.14
N GLU A 243 14.28 6.92 28.15
CA GLU A 243 15.63 7.35 27.74
C GLU A 243 16.60 6.20 27.37
N GLU A 244 16.14 4.95 27.42
CA GLU A 244 16.95 3.76 27.11
C GLU A 244 17.21 3.58 25.61
N GLY A 245 16.50 4.34 24.76
CA GLY A 245 16.55 4.18 23.32
C GLY A 245 16.06 2.81 22.82
N PRO A 246 16.12 2.51 21.52
CA PRO A 246 15.72 1.22 20.96
C PRO A 246 16.77 0.13 21.31
N SER A 247 16.73 -0.33 22.54
CA SER A 247 17.56 -1.45 23.02
C SER A 247 17.01 -2.80 22.55
N THR A 248 17.83 -3.85 22.58
CA THR A 248 17.39 -5.22 22.32
C THR A 248 16.22 -5.61 23.21
N ALA A 249 16.23 -5.19 24.49
CA ALA A 249 15.13 -5.43 25.42
C ALA A 249 13.83 -4.72 25.01
N ALA A 250 13.91 -3.54 24.39
CA ALA A 250 12.75 -2.81 23.86
C ALA A 250 12.10 -3.58 22.70
N MET A 251 12.90 -4.13 21.79
CA MET A 251 12.40 -4.93 20.65
C MET A 251 11.62 -6.15 21.11
N TYR A 252 12.07 -6.86 22.17
CA TYR A 252 11.36 -8.02 22.72
C TYR A 252 10.03 -7.67 23.43
N ARG A 253 9.78 -6.39 23.68
CA ARG A 253 8.48 -5.95 24.25
C ARG A 253 7.41 -5.75 23.20
N LEU A 254 7.77 -5.62 21.91
CA LEU A 254 6.82 -5.45 20.82
C LEU A 254 6.20 -6.80 20.42
N PRO A 255 4.98 -6.78 19.86
CA PRO A 255 4.27 -8.00 19.44
C PRO A 255 4.76 -8.53 18.08
N TYR A 256 5.96 -8.17 17.63
CA TYR A 256 6.57 -8.51 16.36
C TYR A 256 7.90 -9.24 16.53
N GLN A 257 8.33 -9.94 15.50
CA GLN A 257 9.68 -10.50 15.45
C GLN A 257 10.74 -9.39 15.58
N ALA A 258 11.89 -9.71 16.17
CA ALA A 258 12.89 -8.71 16.54
C ALA A 258 13.35 -7.80 15.38
N GLY A 259 13.49 -8.35 14.16
CA GLY A 259 13.83 -7.57 12.97
C GLY A 259 12.76 -6.54 12.62
N VAL A 260 11.52 -6.97 12.57
CA VAL A 260 10.36 -6.09 12.29
C VAL A 260 10.14 -5.09 13.41
N ALA A 261 10.28 -5.51 14.67
CA ALA A 261 10.18 -4.63 15.83
C ALA A 261 11.18 -3.47 15.77
N ARG A 262 12.40 -3.73 15.28
CA ARG A 262 13.41 -2.68 15.07
C ARG A 262 12.98 -1.68 14.02
N VAL A 263 12.57 -2.16 12.83
CA VAL A 263 12.10 -1.30 11.74
C VAL A 263 10.91 -0.47 12.20
N PHE A 264 9.97 -1.08 12.93
CA PHE A 264 8.83 -0.37 13.51
C PHE A 264 9.27 0.77 14.45
N LEU A 265 10.21 0.52 15.37
CA LEU A 265 10.69 1.56 16.32
C LEU A 265 11.38 2.71 15.60
N ASP A 266 12.24 2.39 14.62
CA ASP A 266 12.96 3.38 13.83
C ASP A 266 11.97 4.25 13.02
N ARG A 267 10.98 3.61 12.38
CA ARG A 267 9.97 4.30 11.59
C ARG A 267 9.02 5.14 12.45
N TRP A 268 8.57 4.58 13.57
CA TRP A 268 7.70 5.28 14.51
C TRP A 268 8.39 6.56 15.05
N ALA A 269 9.67 6.47 15.44
CA ALA A 269 10.43 7.62 15.94
C ALA A 269 10.60 8.70 14.86
N LEU A 270 10.86 8.31 13.61
CA LEU A 270 10.96 9.23 12.48
C LEU A 270 9.66 10.00 12.27
N ILE A 271 8.51 9.32 12.17
CA ILE A 271 7.21 9.95 11.96
C ILE A 271 6.83 10.85 13.15
N ALA A 272 7.04 10.38 14.38
CA ALA A 272 6.75 11.17 15.57
C ALA A 272 7.58 12.47 15.63
N SER A 273 8.82 12.45 15.14
CA SER A 273 9.66 13.65 15.06
C SER A 273 9.19 14.62 13.98
N GLN A 274 8.69 14.14 12.85
CA GLN A 274 8.12 14.94 11.77
C GLN A 274 6.82 15.63 12.21
N ASP A 275 5.91 14.88 12.83
CA ASP A 275 4.65 15.41 13.36
C ASP A 275 4.90 16.50 14.42
N ALA A 276 5.94 16.35 15.27
CA ALA A 276 6.31 17.34 16.25
C ALA A 276 6.90 18.62 15.61
N ALA A 277 7.66 18.48 14.53
CA ALA A 277 8.21 19.61 13.79
C ALA A 277 7.11 20.41 13.06
N ASP A 278 6.15 19.73 12.47
CA ASP A 278 5.01 20.35 11.77
C ASP A 278 4.02 21.02 12.74
N ALA A 279 3.91 20.53 13.98
CA ALA A 279 3.10 21.11 15.03
C ALA A 279 3.72 22.38 15.65
N THR A 280 5.02 22.66 15.41
CA THR A 280 5.67 23.88 15.92
C THR A 280 5.20 25.07 15.10
N PRO A 281 4.56 26.09 15.70
CA PRO A 281 4.10 27.25 14.95
C PRO A 281 5.30 27.95 14.31
N PRO A 282 5.16 28.48 13.08
CA PRO A 282 6.24 29.20 12.41
C PRO A 282 6.71 30.35 13.30
N THR A 283 8.02 30.48 13.47
CA THR A 283 8.66 31.55 14.25
C THR A 283 8.11 32.89 13.76
N THR A 284 7.42 33.62 14.62
CA THR A 284 6.82 34.92 14.24
C THR A 284 7.93 35.92 13.93
N PRO A 285 7.71 36.88 13.00
CA PRO A 285 8.69 37.92 12.69
C PRO A 285 9.18 38.70 13.91
N GLU A 286 8.44 38.70 14.98
CA GLU A 286 8.76 39.38 16.26
C GLU A 286 9.82 38.57 17.05
N GLN A 287 9.81 37.26 17.01
CA GLN A 287 10.84 36.41 17.64
C GLN A 287 12.20 36.45 16.92
N LEU A 288 12.22 36.77 15.62
CA LEU A 288 13.44 36.99 14.85
C LEU A 288 14.11 38.33 15.18
N ARG A 289 13.34 39.33 15.65
CA ARG A 289 13.87 40.64 16.04
C ARG A 289 14.58 40.65 17.39
N THR A 290 14.27 39.71 18.27
CA THR A 290 14.87 39.61 19.63
C THR A 290 16.19 38.85 19.65
N GLN A 291 16.63 38.26 18.53
CA GLN A 291 17.89 37.52 18.42
C GLN A 291 19.03 38.27 17.67
N SER A 292 18.80 39.54 17.27
CA SER A 292 19.89 40.36 16.74
C SER A 292 20.68 41.01 17.89
N PRO A 293 21.97 40.78 18.03
CA PRO A 293 22.76 41.52 18.99
C PRO A 293 23.04 42.93 18.42
N ASP A 294 22.32 43.93 18.89
CA ASP A 294 22.71 45.31 18.75
C ASP A 294 23.95 45.57 19.63
N THR A 295 25.09 45.61 19.02
CA THR A 295 26.26 46.22 19.61
C THR A 295 26.58 47.47 18.80
N PRO A 296 26.35 48.66 19.32
CA PRO A 296 26.80 49.87 18.63
C PRO A 296 28.30 50.03 18.72
N PRO A 297 28.98 50.54 17.69
CA PRO A 297 30.39 50.84 17.75
C PRO A 297 30.63 52.07 18.66
N SER A 298 31.43 51.88 19.65
CA SER A 298 32.00 52.99 20.47
C SER A 298 32.93 53.85 19.62
N ALA A 299 32.75 55.13 19.71
CA ALA A 299 33.53 56.19 19.15
C ALA A 299 34.95 56.25 19.74
#